data_4b709945ed95f065ed2a0ac625b13d77
#
_entry.id   4b709945ed95f065ed2a0ac625b13d77
#
_cell.length_a   1.000
_cell.length_b   1.000
_cell.length_c   1.000
_cell.angle_alpha   90.00
_cell.angle_beta   90.00
_cell.angle_gamma   90.00
#
_symmetry.space_group_name_H-M   'P 1'
#
loop_
_entity.id
_entity.type
_entity.pdbx_description
1 polymer ?
#
loop_
_entity_poly.entity_id
_entity_poly.type
_entity_poly.pdbx_seq_one_letter_code
_entity_poly.pdbx_strand_id
1 'polypeptide(L)'
;MLTLKLISEETERVIKGLNKKHFPNAEETIKKVLDIDKHRRETQQELDANLSEAKKMAASIGQLMKQGQKEQADAAKAEVAALKEKNKALETEKAEAEKELLSVLYTIPNIPNDDVPEGKDASDNVVVKEGGVIPDLPEDAMCHWDLCKKWGLIDFDLGVKITGAGFPLYIGKMARFQRALEAFCLDEARKSGYLEVQPPFVVNEASGYGTGQLPDKEGQMYHCNLDNLYLIPTAEVPVTNIFRDEILDEKDLPIKRCAYSACFRREAGSYGKDVRGLNRLHQFDKVEIVRIDKPEHSYESLNEMLAHVEGLCQKLELPYHILRLCGGDMSFTSAICYDFEVWSAAQKRWLEVSSVSNFESYQANRLHCRYRNSETKKIELCHTLNGSALALPRIVAAILENNQTPEGIRVPKVLVPYCGFDMIDDKNF
;
A
#
# COMPACT_ATOMS: atom_id res chain seq x y z
N MET A 1 -1.62 -1.30 -10.85
CA MET A 1 -2.73 -1.16 -11.82
C MET A 1 -2.99 -2.49 -12.52
N LEU A 2 -4.22 -2.73 -12.94
CA LEU A 2 -4.55 -3.92 -13.73
C LEU A 2 -3.73 -3.91 -15.04
N THR A 3 -3.34 -5.10 -15.52
CA THR A 3 -2.66 -5.22 -16.81
C THR A 3 -3.67 -5.14 -17.95
N LEU A 4 -3.27 -4.56 -19.08
CA LEU A 4 -4.12 -4.53 -20.29
C LEU A 4 -4.48 -5.94 -20.75
N LYS A 5 -3.57 -6.89 -20.56
CA LYS A 5 -3.81 -8.31 -20.86
C LYS A 5 -5.00 -8.83 -20.07
N LEU A 6 -5.00 -8.66 -18.73
CA LEU A 6 -6.11 -9.09 -17.88
C LEU A 6 -7.42 -8.44 -18.29
N ILE A 7 -7.41 -7.12 -18.53
CA ILE A 7 -8.61 -6.36 -18.94
C ILE A 7 -9.17 -6.87 -20.27
N SER A 8 -8.31 -7.20 -21.24
CA SER A 8 -8.76 -7.65 -22.58
C SER A 8 -9.15 -9.13 -22.65
N GLU A 9 -8.44 -10.00 -21.88
CA GLU A 9 -8.69 -11.46 -21.92
C GLU A 9 -9.81 -11.88 -20.96
N GLU A 10 -9.99 -11.15 -19.85
CA GLU A 10 -10.93 -11.50 -18.78
C GLU A 10 -11.89 -10.32 -18.45
N THR A 11 -12.37 -9.63 -19.46
CA THR A 11 -13.17 -8.40 -19.35
C THR A 11 -14.35 -8.56 -18.39
N GLU A 12 -15.12 -9.63 -18.49
CA GLU A 12 -16.30 -9.89 -17.65
C GLU A 12 -15.90 -10.09 -16.17
N ARG A 13 -14.83 -10.83 -15.91
CA ARG A 13 -14.27 -11.02 -14.56
C ARG A 13 -13.83 -9.70 -13.96
N VAL A 14 -13.17 -8.86 -14.74
CA VAL A 14 -12.71 -7.52 -14.30
C VAL A 14 -13.91 -6.66 -13.93
N ILE A 15 -14.94 -6.58 -14.78
CA ILE A 15 -16.16 -5.80 -14.50
C ILE A 15 -16.86 -6.31 -13.25
N LYS A 16 -17.02 -7.64 -13.11
CA LYS A 16 -17.61 -8.25 -11.91
C LYS A 16 -16.82 -7.89 -10.64
N GLY A 17 -15.49 -7.96 -10.67
CA GLY A 17 -14.63 -7.60 -9.55
C GLY A 17 -14.72 -6.13 -9.18
N LEU A 18 -14.78 -5.24 -10.18
CA LEU A 18 -14.98 -3.80 -9.96
C LEU A 18 -16.33 -3.49 -9.34
N ASN A 19 -17.39 -4.17 -9.78
CA ASN A 19 -18.73 -4.04 -9.19
C ASN A 19 -18.76 -4.52 -7.74
N LYS A 20 -18.01 -5.59 -7.40
CA LYS A 20 -17.85 -6.08 -6.02
C LYS A 20 -17.21 -5.05 -5.10
N LYS A 21 -16.32 -4.18 -5.63
CA LYS A 21 -15.76 -3.00 -4.94
C LYS A 21 -16.61 -1.74 -5.04
N HIS A 22 -17.82 -1.83 -5.56
CA HIS A 22 -18.72 -0.70 -5.81
C HIS A 22 -18.08 0.41 -6.66
N PHE A 23 -17.17 0.04 -7.57
CA PHE A 23 -16.55 1.00 -8.48
C PHE A 23 -17.58 1.54 -9.47
N PRO A 24 -17.79 2.87 -9.54
CA PRO A 24 -18.83 3.43 -10.39
C PRO A 24 -18.47 3.29 -11.87
N ASN A 25 -19.49 3.05 -12.70
CA ASN A 25 -19.37 2.99 -14.16
C ASN A 25 -18.29 1.99 -14.66
N ALA A 26 -18.20 0.82 -14.01
CA ALA A 26 -17.18 -0.18 -14.32
C ALA A 26 -17.15 -0.56 -15.81
N GLU A 27 -18.30 -0.88 -16.40
CA GLU A 27 -18.40 -1.27 -17.81
C GLU A 27 -17.95 -0.16 -18.77
N GLU A 28 -18.40 1.08 -18.54
CA GLU A 28 -18.02 2.22 -19.37
C GLU A 28 -16.52 2.52 -19.27
N THR A 29 -15.97 2.44 -18.05
CA THR A 29 -14.53 2.66 -17.82
C THR A 29 -13.68 1.60 -18.50
N ILE A 30 -14.05 0.32 -18.40
CA ILE A 30 -13.32 -0.77 -19.05
C ILE A 30 -13.44 -0.67 -20.57
N LYS A 31 -14.62 -0.35 -21.10
CA LYS A 31 -14.79 -0.09 -22.53
C LYS A 31 -13.90 1.04 -23.00
N LYS A 32 -13.85 2.17 -22.26
CA LYS A 32 -12.95 3.29 -22.59
C LYS A 32 -11.49 2.85 -22.63
N VAL A 33 -11.02 2.05 -21.67
CA VAL A 33 -9.65 1.50 -21.66
C VAL A 33 -9.38 0.69 -22.92
N LEU A 34 -10.30 -0.21 -23.29
CA LEU A 34 -10.15 -1.06 -24.48
C LEU A 34 -10.16 -0.26 -25.78
N ASP A 35 -11.00 0.78 -25.88
CA ASP A 35 -11.08 1.66 -27.04
C ASP A 35 -9.79 2.48 -27.21
N ILE A 36 -9.24 3.06 -26.12
CA ILE A 36 -7.96 3.79 -26.15
C ILE A 36 -6.82 2.85 -26.51
N ASP A 37 -6.75 1.64 -25.94
CA ASP A 37 -5.69 0.69 -26.25
C ASP A 37 -5.78 0.19 -27.71
N LYS A 38 -6.97 0.00 -28.23
CA LYS A 38 -7.18 -0.32 -29.65
C LYS A 38 -6.63 0.79 -30.56
N HIS A 39 -7.02 2.04 -30.28
CA HIS A 39 -6.53 3.20 -31.01
C HIS A 39 -4.99 3.31 -30.95
N ARG A 40 -4.40 3.19 -29.77
CA ARG A 40 -2.94 3.19 -29.57
C ARG A 40 -2.24 2.12 -30.40
N ARG A 41 -2.80 0.89 -30.46
CA ARG A 41 -2.25 -0.21 -31.26
C ARG A 41 -2.37 0.03 -32.76
N GLU A 42 -3.49 0.57 -33.22
CA GLU A 42 -3.70 0.93 -34.63
C GLU A 42 -2.71 2.03 -35.06
N THR A 43 -2.55 3.09 -34.25
CA THR A 43 -1.56 4.15 -34.48
C THR A 43 -0.12 3.61 -34.50
N GLN A 44 0.24 2.68 -33.61
CA GLN A 44 1.54 2.04 -33.63
C GLN A 44 1.76 1.21 -34.88
N GLN A 45 0.77 0.44 -35.33
CA GLN A 45 0.88 -0.36 -36.57
C GLN A 45 1.07 0.53 -37.80
N GLU A 46 0.35 1.65 -37.88
CA GLU A 46 0.48 2.60 -38.95
C GLU A 46 1.88 3.27 -38.97
N LEU A 47 2.36 3.66 -37.77
CA LEU A 47 3.70 4.21 -37.58
C LEU A 47 4.78 3.23 -38.05
N ASP A 48 4.70 1.96 -37.63
CA ASP A 48 5.65 0.91 -37.97
C ASP A 48 5.66 0.64 -39.52
N ALA A 49 4.47 0.63 -40.13
CA ALA A 49 4.34 0.48 -41.60
C ALA A 49 4.99 1.64 -42.34
N ASN A 50 4.68 2.88 -41.94
CA ASN A 50 5.26 4.08 -42.57
C ASN A 50 6.79 4.16 -42.38
N LEU A 51 7.32 3.78 -41.20
CA LEU A 51 8.77 3.72 -40.95
C LEU A 51 9.45 2.69 -41.85
N SER A 52 8.84 1.52 -42.04
CA SER A 52 9.35 0.47 -42.95
C SER A 52 9.35 0.95 -44.39
N GLU A 53 8.28 1.61 -44.84
CA GLU A 53 8.16 2.17 -46.19
C GLU A 53 9.19 3.28 -46.44
N ALA A 54 9.30 4.24 -45.53
CA ALA A 54 10.30 5.33 -45.63
C ALA A 54 11.74 4.77 -45.72
N LYS A 55 12.03 3.69 -44.96
CA LYS A 55 13.34 3.03 -45.03
C LYS A 55 13.61 2.39 -46.38
N LYS A 56 12.61 1.69 -46.97
CA LYS A 56 12.70 1.09 -48.31
C LYS A 56 12.91 2.16 -49.38
N MET A 57 12.13 3.23 -49.32
CA MET A 57 12.24 4.34 -50.30
C MET A 57 13.56 5.07 -50.17
N ALA A 58 14.04 5.34 -48.95
CA ALA A 58 15.35 5.97 -48.77
C ALA A 58 16.50 5.13 -49.36
N ALA A 59 16.40 3.79 -49.27
CA ALA A 59 17.39 2.89 -49.87
C ALA A 59 17.36 2.93 -51.42
N SER A 60 16.17 3.10 -52.03
CA SER A 60 16.02 3.17 -53.49
C SER A 60 16.56 4.48 -54.10
N ILE A 61 16.50 5.60 -53.34
CA ILE A 61 16.97 6.92 -53.82
C ILE A 61 18.44 6.85 -54.29
N GLY A 62 19.29 6.14 -53.52
CA GLY A 62 20.70 5.96 -53.89
C GLY A 62 20.91 5.21 -55.22
N GLN A 63 20.05 4.24 -55.54
CA GLN A 63 20.10 3.49 -56.81
C GLN A 63 19.56 4.32 -57.97
N LEU A 64 18.45 5.03 -57.78
CA LEU A 64 17.88 5.93 -58.78
C LEU A 64 18.86 7.04 -59.19
N MET A 65 19.55 7.61 -58.19
CA MET A 65 20.61 8.60 -58.48
C MET A 65 21.78 8.03 -59.28
N LYS A 66 22.24 6.80 -58.98
CA LYS A 66 23.29 6.12 -59.71
C LYS A 66 22.89 5.77 -61.19
N GLN A 67 21.58 5.53 -61.41
CA GLN A 67 20.99 5.24 -62.69
C GLN A 67 20.67 6.51 -63.55
N GLY A 68 20.93 7.70 -63.01
CA GLY A 68 20.61 8.96 -63.67
C GLY A 68 19.14 9.37 -63.67
N GLN A 69 18.30 8.66 -62.94
CA GLN A 69 16.82 8.87 -62.80
C GLN A 69 16.51 9.97 -61.79
N LYS A 70 16.95 11.18 -62.00
CA LYS A 70 16.92 12.31 -61.10
C LYS A 70 15.50 12.69 -60.69
N GLU A 71 14.55 12.77 -61.64
CA GLU A 71 13.15 13.10 -61.37
C GLU A 71 12.49 12.09 -60.42
N GLN A 72 12.74 10.79 -60.63
CA GLN A 72 12.21 9.74 -59.76
C GLN A 72 12.87 9.77 -58.36
N ALA A 73 14.16 10.07 -58.31
CA ALA A 73 14.85 10.24 -57.02
C ALA A 73 14.34 11.44 -56.24
N ASP A 74 14.00 12.55 -56.91
CA ASP A 74 13.46 13.75 -56.25
C ASP A 74 11.98 13.54 -55.80
N ALA A 75 11.17 12.82 -56.60
CA ALA A 75 9.85 12.38 -56.19
C ALA A 75 9.90 11.47 -54.92
N ALA A 76 10.80 10.46 -54.92
CA ALA A 76 10.99 9.60 -53.75
C ALA A 76 11.47 10.36 -52.50
N LYS A 77 12.33 11.39 -52.67
CA LYS A 77 12.71 12.26 -51.53
C LYS A 77 11.53 13.05 -50.95
N ALA A 78 10.68 13.59 -51.83
CA ALA A 78 9.48 14.33 -51.41
C ALA A 78 8.52 13.41 -50.63
N GLU A 79 8.35 12.18 -51.08
CA GLU A 79 7.48 11.19 -50.41
C GLU A 79 8.06 10.73 -49.07
N VAL A 80 9.37 10.50 -48.96
CA VAL A 80 10.04 10.24 -47.67
C VAL A 80 9.89 11.43 -46.72
N ALA A 81 9.94 12.67 -47.23
CA ALA A 81 9.71 13.85 -46.41
C ALA A 81 8.26 13.92 -45.90
N ALA A 82 7.27 13.62 -46.74
CA ALA A 82 5.85 13.56 -46.35
C ALA A 82 5.59 12.47 -45.28
N LEU A 83 6.20 11.27 -45.50
CA LEU A 83 6.11 10.19 -44.48
C LEU A 83 6.74 10.56 -43.14
N LYS A 84 7.84 11.33 -43.12
CA LYS A 84 8.46 11.82 -41.90
C LYS A 84 7.54 12.75 -41.12
N GLU A 85 6.87 13.68 -41.78
CA GLU A 85 5.90 14.58 -41.13
C GLU A 85 4.68 13.79 -40.58
N LYS A 86 4.19 12.82 -41.36
CA LYS A 86 3.10 11.92 -40.92
C LYS A 86 3.53 11.10 -39.71
N ASN A 87 4.75 10.54 -39.70
CA ASN A 87 5.26 9.77 -38.58
C ASN A 87 5.36 10.60 -37.31
N LYS A 88 5.80 11.86 -37.41
CA LYS A 88 5.85 12.78 -36.27
C LYS A 88 4.46 13.05 -35.68
N ALA A 89 3.43 13.18 -36.52
CA ALA A 89 2.04 13.31 -36.04
C ALA A 89 1.56 12.05 -35.33
N LEU A 90 1.84 10.86 -35.91
CA LEU A 90 1.49 9.57 -35.31
C LEU A 90 2.22 9.31 -33.95
N GLU A 91 3.50 9.71 -33.87
CA GLU A 91 4.25 9.64 -32.61
C GLU A 91 3.60 10.50 -31.51
N THR A 92 3.14 11.70 -31.87
CA THR A 92 2.42 12.59 -30.92
C THR A 92 1.09 11.99 -30.50
N GLU A 93 0.31 11.52 -31.46
CA GLU A 93 -1.01 10.87 -31.23
C GLU A 93 -0.88 9.63 -30.34
N LYS A 94 0.13 8.79 -30.60
CA LYS A 94 0.44 7.63 -29.77
C LYS A 94 0.79 8.04 -28.33
N ALA A 95 1.66 9.04 -28.16
CA ALA A 95 2.06 9.53 -26.84
C ALA A 95 0.88 10.10 -26.05
N GLU A 96 -0.05 10.79 -26.72
CA GLU A 96 -1.29 11.28 -26.11
C GLU A 96 -2.21 10.13 -25.70
N ALA A 97 -2.38 9.12 -26.55
CA ALA A 97 -3.16 7.93 -26.24
C ALA A 97 -2.56 7.13 -25.06
N GLU A 98 -1.23 6.98 -25.00
CA GLU A 98 -0.52 6.33 -23.89
C GLU A 98 -0.71 7.09 -22.58
N LYS A 99 -0.64 8.41 -22.61
CA LYS A 99 -0.88 9.28 -21.45
C LYS A 99 -2.33 9.18 -20.96
N GLU A 100 -3.30 9.23 -21.86
CA GLU A 100 -4.72 9.08 -21.51
C GLU A 100 -4.98 7.70 -20.93
N LEU A 101 -4.48 6.64 -21.57
CA LEU A 101 -4.61 5.26 -21.11
C LEU A 101 -4.09 5.10 -19.68
N LEU A 102 -2.89 5.59 -19.41
CA LEU A 102 -2.27 5.53 -18.09
C LEU A 102 -3.10 6.29 -17.05
N SER A 103 -3.60 7.48 -17.39
CA SER A 103 -4.42 8.28 -16.50
C SER A 103 -5.71 7.56 -16.10
N VAL A 104 -6.37 6.87 -17.02
CA VAL A 104 -7.57 6.06 -16.75
C VAL A 104 -7.21 4.84 -15.90
N LEU A 105 -6.16 4.09 -16.25
CA LEU A 105 -5.72 2.90 -15.52
C LEU A 105 -5.39 3.20 -14.05
N TYR A 106 -4.83 4.37 -13.74
CA TYR A 106 -4.58 4.79 -12.36
C TYR A 106 -5.84 5.03 -11.53
N THR A 107 -6.99 5.21 -12.17
CA THR A 107 -8.27 5.40 -11.47
C THR A 107 -9.02 4.10 -11.19
N ILE A 108 -8.60 2.99 -11.77
CA ILE A 108 -9.25 1.69 -11.65
C ILE A 108 -8.65 0.93 -10.46
N PRO A 109 -9.46 0.49 -9.47
CA PRO A 109 -8.96 -0.31 -8.35
C PRO A 109 -8.54 -1.71 -8.78
N ASN A 110 -7.85 -2.42 -7.90
CA ASN A 110 -7.59 -3.84 -8.06
C ASN A 110 -8.90 -4.63 -7.95
N ILE A 111 -8.99 -5.77 -8.65
CA ILE A 111 -10.14 -6.66 -8.52
C ILE A 111 -9.97 -7.58 -7.30
N PRO A 112 -11.05 -7.85 -6.55
CA PRO A 112 -11.01 -8.78 -5.43
C PRO A 112 -10.76 -10.23 -5.86
N ASN A 113 -10.05 -10.96 -5.02
CA ASN A 113 -9.98 -12.42 -5.08
C ASN A 113 -11.38 -13.04 -4.88
N ASP A 114 -11.59 -14.26 -5.38
CA ASP A 114 -12.89 -14.93 -5.31
C ASP A 114 -13.34 -15.19 -3.86
N ASP A 115 -12.41 -15.39 -2.93
CA ASP A 115 -12.68 -15.62 -1.49
C ASP A 115 -13.14 -14.36 -0.73
N VAL A 116 -13.06 -13.18 -1.33
CA VAL A 116 -13.53 -11.94 -0.72
C VAL A 116 -15.06 -11.95 -0.65
N PRO A 117 -15.68 -11.75 0.53
CA PRO A 117 -17.14 -11.71 0.64
C PRO A 117 -17.75 -10.50 -0.07
N GLU A 118 -18.97 -10.67 -0.54
CA GLU A 118 -19.80 -9.53 -0.96
C GLU A 118 -20.11 -8.69 0.28
N GLY A 119 -20.23 -7.38 0.10
CA GLY A 119 -20.54 -6.48 1.21
C GLY A 119 -20.35 -5.03 0.80
N LYS A 120 -20.98 -4.14 1.55
CA LYS A 120 -21.03 -2.71 1.26
C LYS A 120 -20.04 -1.90 2.08
N ASP A 121 -19.86 -2.27 3.33
CA ASP A 121 -19.04 -1.54 4.30
C ASP A 121 -18.51 -2.49 5.41
N ALA A 122 -17.82 -1.94 6.40
CA ALA A 122 -17.19 -2.70 7.47
C ALA A 122 -18.15 -3.63 8.27
N SER A 123 -19.47 -3.37 8.25
CA SER A 123 -20.44 -4.24 8.93
C SER A 123 -20.62 -5.59 8.27
N ASP A 124 -20.21 -5.72 7.01
CA ASP A 124 -20.27 -6.94 6.22
C ASP A 124 -18.96 -7.75 6.25
N ASN A 125 -17.95 -7.28 7.00
CA ASN A 125 -16.71 -8.02 7.19
C ASN A 125 -16.94 -9.30 7.98
N VAL A 126 -16.17 -10.34 7.65
CA VAL A 126 -16.35 -11.67 8.25
C VAL A 126 -15.24 -11.94 9.25
N VAL A 127 -15.62 -12.18 10.52
CA VAL A 127 -14.69 -12.69 11.54
C VAL A 127 -14.29 -14.11 11.16
N VAL A 128 -13.03 -14.32 10.83
CA VAL A 128 -12.50 -15.63 10.44
C VAL A 128 -11.76 -16.33 11.58
N LYS A 129 -11.32 -15.56 12.57
CA LYS A 129 -10.65 -16.09 13.76
C LYS A 129 -10.75 -15.10 14.91
N GLU A 130 -10.76 -15.62 16.13
CA GLU A 130 -10.71 -14.84 17.36
C GLU A 130 -9.82 -15.54 18.38
N GLY A 131 -9.26 -14.77 19.34
CA GLY A 131 -8.42 -15.31 20.38
C GLY A 131 -8.18 -14.34 21.52
N GLY A 132 -7.46 -14.82 22.54
CA GLY A 132 -7.24 -14.08 23.79
C GLY A 132 -8.45 -14.12 24.72
N VAL A 133 -8.30 -13.51 25.88
CA VAL A 133 -9.35 -13.44 26.93
C VAL A 133 -9.66 -11.98 27.20
N ILE A 134 -10.91 -11.59 27.00
CA ILE A 134 -11.39 -10.24 27.34
C ILE A 134 -11.29 -10.06 28.85
N PRO A 135 -10.54 -9.06 29.34
CA PRO A 135 -10.40 -8.84 30.77
C PRO A 135 -11.72 -8.35 31.37
N ASP A 136 -12.02 -8.86 32.56
CA ASP A 136 -13.11 -8.35 33.37
C ASP A 136 -12.58 -7.16 34.20
N LEU A 137 -12.99 -5.96 33.82
CA LEU A 137 -12.57 -4.73 34.47
C LEU A 137 -13.70 -4.19 35.37
N PRO A 138 -13.35 -3.47 36.48
CA PRO A 138 -14.33 -2.81 37.32
C PRO A 138 -15.11 -1.75 36.50
N GLU A 139 -16.33 -1.43 37.00
CA GLU A 139 -17.22 -0.48 36.30
C GLU A 139 -16.63 0.93 36.14
N ASP A 140 -15.71 1.32 37.02
CA ASP A 140 -15.00 2.60 37.01
C ASP A 140 -13.69 2.56 36.19
N ALA A 141 -13.46 1.50 35.41
CA ALA A 141 -12.31 1.41 34.55
C ALA A 141 -12.20 2.60 33.57
N MET A 142 -11.01 3.18 33.52
CA MET A 142 -10.75 4.43 32.80
C MET A 142 -10.33 4.16 31.36
N CYS A 143 -10.80 4.99 30.42
CA CYS A 143 -10.28 4.98 29.06
C CYS A 143 -8.83 5.47 29.02
N HIS A 144 -8.08 5.09 27.99
CA HIS A 144 -6.66 5.38 27.88
C HIS A 144 -6.33 6.89 27.96
N TRP A 145 -7.16 7.78 27.45
CA TRP A 145 -6.95 9.24 27.55
C TRP A 145 -7.04 9.76 28.99
N ASP A 146 -7.92 9.17 29.83
CA ASP A 146 -8.04 9.51 31.25
C ASP A 146 -6.88 8.89 32.05
N LEU A 147 -6.45 7.68 31.71
CA LEU A 147 -5.23 7.05 32.25
C LEU A 147 -3.97 7.86 31.91
N CYS A 148 -3.85 8.33 30.68
CA CYS A 148 -2.75 9.20 30.27
C CYS A 148 -2.69 10.49 31.08
N LYS A 149 -3.83 11.10 31.38
CA LYS A 149 -3.92 12.28 32.23
C LYS A 149 -3.59 11.97 33.69
N LYS A 150 -4.15 10.87 34.23
CA LYS A 150 -3.91 10.44 35.62
C LYS A 150 -2.46 10.19 35.94
N TRP A 151 -1.76 9.52 35.02
CA TRP A 151 -0.38 9.07 35.20
C TRP A 151 0.68 9.95 34.49
N GLY A 152 0.26 11.03 33.82
CA GLY A 152 1.18 11.92 33.09
C GLY A 152 1.93 11.22 31.95
N LEU A 153 1.28 10.34 31.18
CA LEU A 153 1.91 9.45 30.20
C LEU A 153 2.01 10.06 28.81
N ILE A 154 0.92 10.66 28.36
CA ILE A 154 0.81 11.32 27.05
C ILE A 154 0.11 12.65 27.26
N ASP A 155 0.71 13.71 26.77
CA ASP A 155 0.14 15.06 26.83
C ASP A 155 -0.41 15.46 25.46
N PHE A 156 -1.71 15.41 25.33
CA PHE A 156 -2.40 15.79 24.10
C PHE A 156 -2.45 17.32 23.92
N ASP A 157 -2.53 18.08 25.02
CA ASP A 157 -2.62 19.55 24.99
C ASP A 157 -1.30 20.19 24.58
N LEU A 158 -0.16 19.65 25.05
CA LEU A 158 1.16 20.03 24.54
C LEU A 158 1.35 19.66 23.09
N GLY A 159 0.83 18.52 22.66
CA GLY A 159 0.82 18.12 21.25
C GLY A 159 0.07 19.14 20.38
N VAL A 160 -1.12 19.56 20.84
CA VAL A 160 -1.91 20.61 20.17
C VAL A 160 -1.14 21.94 20.12
N LYS A 161 -0.45 22.32 21.21
CA LYS A 161 0.35 23.54 21.27
C LYS A 161 1.51 23.54 20.27
N ILE A 162 2.15 22.39 20.05
CA ILE A 162 3.34 22.26 19.19
C ILE A 162 2.94 22.19 17.72
N THR A 163 1.90 21.44 17.39
CA THR A 163 1.55 21.11 15.99
C THR A 163 0.07 21.30 15.69
N GLY A 164 -0.81 20.74 16.53
CA GLY A 164 -2.24 20.70 16.32
C GLY A 164 -2.86 19.42 16.90
N ALA A 165 -4.18 19.26 16.77
CA ALA A 165 -4.86 18.05 17.20
C ALA A 165 -4.36 16.82 16.42
N GLY A 166 -4.35 15.65 17.06
CA GLY A 166 -3.89 14.41 16.43
C GLY A 166 -2.37 14.18 16.42
N PHE A 167 -1.61 14.98 17.18
CA PHE A 167 -0.16 14.84 17.36
C PHE A 167 0.17 14.69 18.87
N PRO A 168 0.12 13.47 19.42
CA PRO A 168 0.35 13.24 20.85
C PRO A 168 1.81 13.39 21.23
N LEU A 169 2.07 13.87 22.46
CA LEU A 169 3.40 13.96 23.07
C LEU A 169 3.57 12.88 24.14
N TYR A 170 4.38 11.85 23.88
CA TYR A 170 4.69 10.78 24.82
C TYR A 170 5.76 11.22 25.83
N ILE A 171 5.58 10.90 27.11
CA ILE A 171 6.43 11.41 28.20
C ILE A 171 6.96 10.24 29.06
N GLY A 172 8.21 10.34 29.54
CA GLY A 172 8.83 9.47 30.55
C GLY A 172 8.76 7.98 30.19
N LYS A 173 8.21 7.18 31.10
CA LYS A 173 8.00 5.73 30.90
C LYS A 173 7.19 5.42 29.65
N MET A 174 6.23 6.27 29.26
CA MET A 174 5.42 6.02 28.07
C MET A 174 6.23 6.20 26.78
N ALA A 175 7.11 7.18 26.70
CA ALA A 175 8.01 7.33 25.57
C ALA A 175 8.97 6.14 25.44
N ARG A 176 9.44 5.59 26.58
CA ARG A 176 10.25 4.38 26.58
C ARG A 176 9.44 3.14 26.19
N PHE A 177 8.18 3.03 26.67
CA PHE A 177 7.28 1.94 26.31
C PHE A 177 6.98 1.91 24.81
N GLN A 178 6.75 3.07 24.20
CA GLN A 178 6.55 3.19 22.74
C GLN A 178 7.74 2.60 21.97
N ARG A 179 8.98 3.00 22.31
CA ARG A 179 10.19 2.46 21.69
C ARG A 179 10.43 0.98 21.99
N ALA A 180 10.03 0.53 23.17
CA ALA A 180 10.11 -0.89 23.56
C ALA A 180 9.18 -1.76 22.71
N LEU A 181 7.95 -1.28 22.47
CA LEU A 181 6.98 -1.95 21.60
C LEU A 181 7.46 -2.00 20.15
N GLU A 182 8.03 -0.90 19.65
CA GLU A 182 8.68 -0.83 18.33
C GLU A 182 9.80 -1.87 18.20
N ALA A 183 10.76 -1.87 19.14
CA ALA A 183 11.89 -2.79 19.14
C ALA A 183 11.43 -4.27 19.21
N PHE A 184 10.42 -4.56 20.04
CA PHE A 184 9.82 -5.89 20.12
C PHE A 184 9.24 -6.34 18.78
N CYS A 185 8.44 -5.49 18.12
CA CYS A 185 7.83 -5.84 16.83
C CYS A 185 8.89 -6.08 15.73
N LEU A 186 9.93 -5.25 15.67
CA LEU A 186 11.05 -5.42 14.74
C LEU A 186 11.84 -6.72 15.02
N ASP A 187 12.13 -7.01 16.29
CA ASP A 187 12.83 -8.25 16.65
C ASP A 187 12.02 -9.49 16.31
N GLU A 188 10.71 -9.47 16.52
CA GLU A 188 9.84 -10.59 16.13
C GLU A 188 9.75 -10.75 14.61
N ALA A 189 9.73 -9.65 13.85
CA ALA A 189 9.81 -9.70 12.39
C ALA A 189 11.14 -10.30 11.92
N ARG A 190 12.27 -9.88 12.52
CA ARG A 190 13.60 -10.45 12.22
C ARG A 190 13.68 -11.95 12.53
N LYS A 191 13.10 -12.41 13.66
CA LYS A 191 13.01 -13.85 13.99
C LYS A 191 12.20 -14.63 12.96
N SER A 192 11.25 -13.98 12.29
CA SER A 192 10.44 -14.55 11.20
C SER A 192 11.10 -14.42 9.81
N GLY A 193 12.39 -14.03 9.78
CA GLY A 193 13.21 -13.96 8.57
C GLY A 193 13.07 -12.69 7.76
N TYR A 194 12.48 -11.62 8.31
CA TYR A 194 12.45 -10.31 7.66
C TYR A 194 13.80 -9.59 7.84
N LEU A 195 14.31 -9.03 6.76
CA LEU A 195 15.43 -8.08 6.81
C LEU A 195 14.91 -6.71 7.17
N GLU A 196 15.41 -6.17 8.28
CA GLU A 196 15.08 -4.81 8.71
C GLU A 196 15.73 -3.77 7.80
N VAL A 197 14.95 -2.74 7.44
CA VAL A 197 15.42 -1.57 6.70
C VAL A 197 14.90 -0.31 7.39
N GLN A 198 15.68 0.75 7.33
CA GLN A 198 15.26 2.07 7.83
C GLN A 198 15.05 3.01 6.64
N PRO A 199 13.80 3.19 6.17
CA PRO A 199 13.51 3.98 5.00
C PRO A 199 13.43 5.48 5.31
N PRO A 200 13.54 6.37 4.29
CA PRO A 200 13.18 7.76 4.43
C PRO A 200 11.67 7.92 4.72
N PHE A 201 11.30 8.95 5.50
CA PHE A 201 9.89 9.25 5.82
C PHE A 201 9.25 10.24 4.84
N VAL A 202 9.99 10.65 3.83
CA VAL A 202 9.51 11.42 2.69
C VAL A 202 9.84 10.67 1.40
N VAL A 203 8.93 10.73 0.44
CA VAL A 203 9.07 10.03 -0.86
C VAL A 203 8.73 10.96 -2.01
N ASN A 204 9.27 10.66 -3.19
CA ASN A 204 8.90 11.35 -4.41
C ASN A 204 7.54 10.86 -4.96
N GLU A 205 7.00 11.61 -5.90
CA GLU A 205 5.71 11.34 -6.54
C GLU A 205 5.63 9.93 -7.17
N ALA A 206 6.71 9.50 -7.83
CA ALA A 206 6.77 8.17 -8.46
C ALA A 206 6.60 7.03 -7.45
N SER A 207 7.09 7.20 -6.22
CA SER A 207 6.90 6.23 -5.14
C SER A 207 5.44 6.16 -4.67
N GLY A 208 4.76 7.31 -4.61
CA GLY A 208 3.33 7.36 -4.29
C GLY A 208 2.47 6.66 -5.36
N TYR A 209 2.79 6.84 -6.64
CA TYR A 209 2.13 6.11 -7.73
C TYR A 209 2.43 4.61 -7.70
N GLY A 210 3.66 4.24 -7.36
CA GLY A 210 4.11 2.84 -7.34
C GLY A 210 3.27 1.93 -6.45
N THR A 211 2.91 2.39 -5.25
CA THR A 211 2.10 1.63 -4.29
C THR A 211 0.62 2.01 -4.30
N GLY A 212 0.22 3.06 -5.03
CA GLY A 212 -1.18 3.40 -5.25
C GLY A 212 -1.77 4.42 -4.28
N GLN A 213 -0.94 5.12 -3.50
CA GLN A 213 -1.37 6.28 -2.70
C GLN A 213 -1.66 7.50 -3.59
N LEU A 214 -1.03 7.57 -4.76
CA LEU A 214 -1.33 8.56 -5.77
C LEU A 214 -2.05 7.92 -6.97
N PRO A 215 -2.97 8.63 -7.62
CA PRO A 215 -3.47 9.98 -7.30
C PRO A 215 -4.26 9.97 -5.98
N ASP A 216 -3.97 10.93 -5.10
CA ASP A 216 -4.63 11.05 -3.78
C ASP A 216 -6.02 11.66 -3.91
N LYS A 217 -7.02 10.82 -4.14
CA LYS A 217 -8.42 11.23 -4.32
C LYS A 217 -9.10 11.67 -3.01
N GLU A 218 -8.58 11.17 -1.89
CA GLU A 218 -9.17 11.40 -0.56
C GLU A 218 -8.46 12.53 0.21
N GLY A 219 -7.36 13.06 -0.33
CA GLY A 219 -6.59 14.13 0.29
C GLY A 219 -5.87 13.69 1.57
N GLN A 220 -5.42 12.43 1.63
CA GLN A 220 -4.80 11.84 2.82
C GLN A 220 -3.30 12.14 2.96
N MET A 221 -2.62 12.45 1.86
CA MET A 221 -1.18 12.67 1.84
C MET A 221 -0.79 14.09 2.25
N TYR A 222 0.19 14.21 3.16
CA TYR A 222 0.88 15.47 3.38
C TYR A 222 1.87 15.72 2.25
N HIS A 223 1.77 16.87 1.57
CA HIS A 223 2.62 17.24 0.44
C HIS A 223 3.50 18.46 0.77
N CYS A 224 4.81 18.30 0.59
CA CYS A 224 5.80 19.36 0.68
C CYS A 224 5.93 20.03 -0.69
N ASN A 225 5.16 21.07 -0.94
CA ASN A 225 4.98 21.66 -2.27
C ASN A 225 6.29 22.18 -2.91
N LEU A 226 7.22 22.75 -2.12
CA LEU A 226 8.45 23.34 -2.65
C LEU A 226 9.39 22.29 -3.25
N ASP A 227 9.45 21.12 -2.62
CA ASP A 227 10.38 20.05 -3.00
C ASP A 227 9.69 18.93 -3.79
N ASN A 228 8.37 19.00 -3.95
CA ASN A 228 7.51 17.95 -4.54
C ASN A 228 7.74 16.58 -3.87
N LEU A 229 7.78 16.57 -2.54
CA LEU A 229 7.92 15.39 -1.72
C LEU A 229 6.66 15.15 -0.89
N TYR A 230 6.40 13.90 -0.54
CA TYR A 230 5.25 13.48 0.24
C TYR A 230 5.72 12.81 1.53
N LEU A 231 5.13 13.20 2.68
CA LEU A 231 5.29 12.43 3.92
C LEU A 231 4.58 11.08 3.78
N ILE A 232 5.24 10.02 4.20
CA ILE A 232 4.70 8.67 4.03
C ILE A 232 3.52 8.39 4.96
N PRO A 233 2.42 7.79 4.47
CA PRO A 233 1.31 7.34 5.32
C PRO A 233 1.57 5.96 5.93
N THR A 234 2.61 5.26 5.48
CA THR A 234 3.03 3.91 5.85
C THR A 234 4.42 3.62 5.29
N ALA A 235 5.22 2.82 5.99
CA ALA A 235 6.50 2.34 5.48
C ALA A 235 6.36 1.43 4.24
N GLU A 236 5.18 0.89 3.96
CA GLU A 236 4.89 0.18 2.71
C GLU A 236 5.41 0.96 1.50
N VAL A 237 5.16 2.29 1.45
CA VAL A 237 5.51 3.11 0.29
C VAL A 237 7.00 3.06 -0.02
N PRO A 238 7.90 3.50 0.87
CA PRO A 238 9.33 3.46 0.57
C PRO A 238 9.88 2.04 0.47
N VAL A 239 9.42 1.10 1.31
CA VAL A 239 9.96 -0.27 1.33
C VAL A 239 9.62 -1.05 0.07
N THR A 240 8.39 -0.95 -0.43
CA THR A 240 7.99 -1.61 -1.68
C THR A 240 8.68 -0.97 -2.88
N ASN A 241 8.91 0.34 -2.86
CA ASN A 241 9.61 1.08 -3.92
C ASN A 241 11.12 0.78 -4.01
N ILE A 242 11.72 0.08 -3.05
CA ILE A 242 13.09 -0.48 -3.20
C ILE A 242 13.18 -1.33 -4.47
N PHE A 243 12.08 -1.96 -4.87
CA PHE A 243 12.00 -2.89 -5.99
C PHE A 243 11.36 -2.27 -7.24
N ARG A 244 11.24 -0.93 -7.30
CA ARG A 244 10.73 -0.25 -8.48
C ARG A 244 11.71 -0.33 -9.64
N ASP A 245 11.20 -0.67 -10.84
CA ASP A 245 11.94 -0.86 -12.10
C ASP A 245 12.96 -2.02 -12.08
N GLU A 246 12.82 -2.96 -11.11
CA GLU A 246 13.74 -4.08 -10.96
C GLU A 246 13.23 -5.34 -11.68
N ILE A 247 14.20 -6.16 -12.12
CA ILE A 247 13.98 -7.54 -12.57
C ILE A 247 14.76 -8.45 -11.61
N LEU A 248 14.04 -9.06 -10.70
CA LEU A 248 14.60 -9.90 -9.63
C LEU A 248 15.01 -11.29 -10.16
N ASP A 249 16.00 -11.90 -9.53
CA ASP A 249 16.26 -13.32 -9.71
C ASP A 249 15.24 -14.15 -8.94
N GLU A 250 14.64 -15.17 -9.57
CA GLU A 250 13.63 -16.02 -8.93
C GLU A 250 14.13 -16.68 -7.64
N LYS A 251 15.42 -17.04 -7.57
CA LYS A 251 16.06 -17.65 -6.39
C LYS A 251 16.04 -16.75 -5.14
N ASP A 252 15.89 -15.44 -5.32
CA ASP A 252 15.87 -14.45 -4.22
C ASP A 252 14.48 -14.26 -3.63
N LEU A 253 13.44 -14.85 -4.25
CA LEU A 253 12.06 -14.82 -3.78
C LEU A 253 11.77 -15.99 -2.80
N PRO A 254 10.95 -15.77 -1.77
CA PRO A 254 10.30 -14.50 -1.40
C PRO A 254 11.28 -13.51 -0.73
N ILE A 255 11.19 -12.24 -1.12
CA ILE A 255 11.88 -11.16 -0.42
C ILE A 255 11.03 -10.69 0.75
N LYS A 256 11.62 -10.63 1.95
CA LYS A 256 10.95 -10.22 3.19
C LYS A 256 11.66 -8.98 3.77
N ARG A 257 10.92 -7.88 3.99
CA ARG A 257 11.45 -6.63 4.59
C ARG A 257 10.55 -6.19 5.73
N CYS A 258 11.14 -5.65 6.80
CA CYS A 258 10.40 -4.95 7.84
C CYS A 258 11.01 -3.57 8.08
N ALA A 259 10.17 -2.64 8.50
CA ALA A 259 10.60 -1.28 8.78
C ALA A 259 9.72 -0.63 9.84
N TYR A 260 10.34 0.13 10.73
CA TYR A 260 9.65 1.13 11.53
C TYR A 260 9.55 2.44 10.76
N SER A 261 8.44 3.13 10.91
CA SER A 261 8.33 4.54 10.51
C SER A 261 7.31 5.30 11.34
N ALA A 262 7.53 6.61 11.48
CA ALA A 262 6.43 7.53 11.67
C ALA A 262 5.59 7.57 10.38
N CYS A 263 4.27 7.53 10.54
CA CYS A 263 3.29 7.57 9.47
C CYS A 263 2.49 8.87 9.59
N PHE A 264 2.18 9.49 8.45
CA PHE A 264 1.50 10.79 8.41
C PHE A 264 0.25 10.69 7.55
N ARG A 265 -0.92 10.97 8.15
CA ARG A 265 -2.20 10.97 7.46
C ARG A 265 -2.98 12.24 7.78
N ARG A 266 -3.53 12.88 6.77
CA ARG A 266 -4.33 14.11 6.96
C ARG A 266 -5.66 13.84 7.65
N GLU A 267 -6.10 12.58 7.68
CA GLU A 267 -7.37 12.14 8.30
C GLU A 267 -8.56 13.01 7.84
N ALA A 268 -8.55 13.39 6.57
CA ALA A 268 -9.55 14.25 5.97
C ALA A 268 -10.95 13.66 6.13
N GLY A 269 -11.87 14.43 6.70
CA GLY A 269 -13.27 13.99 6.92
C GLY A 269 -13.52 13.22 8.22
N SER A 270 -12.53 13.07 9.10
CA SER A 270 -12.70 12.38 10.39
C SER A 270 -13.09 13.34 11.50
N TYR A 271 -14.22 13.07 12.16
CA TYR A 271 -14.78 13.90 13.23
C TYR A 271 -15.38 13.04 14.35
N GLY A 272 -15.51 13.61 15.56
CA GLY A 272 -16.28 13.03 16.65
C GLY A 272 -15.51 12.12 17.61
N LYS A 273 -16.19 11.11 18.19
CA LYS A 273 -15.63 10.23 19.23
C LYS A 273 -14.42 9.41 18.78
N ASP A 274 -14.32 9.12 17.47
CA ASP A 274 -13.26 8.29 16.92
C ASP A 274 -11.90 8.98 16.85
N VAL A 275 -11.84 10.30 17.03
CA VAL A 275 -10.59 11.08 17.07
C VAL A 275 -10.05 11.32 18.49
N ARG A 276 -10.70 10.76 19.55
CA ARG A 276 -10.28 11.00 20.92
C ARG A 276 -9.08 10.12 21.30
N GLY A 277 -8.13 10.71 22.01
CA GLY A 277 -6.94 10.00 22.49
C GLY A 277 -6.07 9.46 21.37
N LEU A 278 -5.77 8.16 21.40
CA LEU A 278 -4.92 7.45 20.44
C LEU A 278 -5.69 6.76 19.32
N ASN A 279 -7.01 6.91 19.24
CA ASN A 279 -7.83 6.16 18.28
C ASN A 279 -7.56 6.54 16.83
N ARG A 280 -7.31 7.83 16.57
CA ARG A 280 -7.03 8.35 15.21
C ARG A 280 -6.10 9.57 15.29
N LEU A 281 -4.98 9.47 14.61
CA LEU A 281 -3.88 10.44 14.71
C LEU A 281 -3.40 10.87 13.33
N HIS A 282 -2.94 12.13 13.24
CA HIS A 282 -2.27 12.66 12.05
C HIS A 282 -0.83 12.16 11.92
N GLN A 283 -0.17 11.90 13.05
CA GLN A 283 1.14 11.26 13.13
C GLN A 283 1.08 10.08 14.09
N PHE A 284 1.55 8.93 13.67
CA PHE A 284 1.62 7.73 14.50
C PHE A 284 2.76 6.82 14.07
N ASP A 285 3.19 5.96 14.98
CA ASP A 285 4.27 4.99 14.74
C ASP A 285 3.71 3.63 14.32
N LYS A 286 4.39 3.00 13.35
CA LYS A 286 4.01 1.69 12.82
C LYS A 286 5.25 0.88 12.44
N VAL A 287 5.23 -0.39 12.76
CA VAL A 287 6.14 -1.38 12.16
C VAL A 287 5.40 -2.04 11.00
N GLU A 288 6.04 -2.06 9.85
CA GLU A 288 5.49 -2.62 8.61
C GLU A 288 6.31 -3.81 8.15
N ILE A 289 5.64 -4.83 7.64
CA ILE A 289 6.25 -5.97 6.95
C ILE A 289 5.80 -5.98 5.50
N VAL A 290 6.75 -6.18 4.59
CA VAL A 290 6.52 -6.21 3.14
C VAL A 290 7.13 -7.47 2.56
N ARG A 291 6.42 -8.12 1.64
CA ARG A 291 6.93 -9.24 0.86
C ARG A 291 6.79 -8.98 -0.64
N ILE A 292 7.78 -9.47 -1.36
CA ILE A 292 7.74 -9.61 -2.82
C ILE A 292 7.87 -11.09 -3.12
N ASP A 293 6.91 -11.66 -3.84
CA ASP A 293 6.87 -13.09 -4.09
C ASP A 293 6.41 -13.43 -5.51
N LYS A 294 6.49 -14.71 -5.85
CA LYS A 294 5.90 -15.24 -7.08
C LYS A 294 4.38 -15.37 -6.94
N PRO A 295 3.62 -15.28 -8.04
CA PRO A 295 2.17 -15.46 -8.03
C PRO A 295 1.72 -16.74 -7.34
N GLU A 296 2.41 -17.88 -7.59
CA GLU A 296 2.05 -19.21 -7.09
C GLU A 296 2.16 -19.34 -5.57
N HIS A 297 3.05 -18.54 -4.95
CA HIS A 297 3.39 -18.64 -3.52
C HIS A 297 2.81 -17.50 -2.68
N SER A 298 2.25 -16.48 -3.31
CA SER A 298 1.84 -15.24 -2.61
C SER A 298 0.74 -15.45 -1.56
N TYR A 299 -0.13 -16.43 -1.75
CA TYR A 299 -1.18 -16.74 -0.77
C TYR A 299 -0.64 -17.56 0.42
N GLU A 300 0.38 -18.38 0.23
CA GLU A 300 1.13 -19.00 1.32
C GLU A 300 1.86 -17.92 2.13
N SER A 301 2.54 -17.00 1.44
CA SER A 301 3.15 -15.81 2.04
C SER A 301 2.15 -14.97 2.83
N LEU A 302 0.92 -14.77 2.34
CA LEU A 302 -0.15 -14.09 3.07
C LEU A 302 -0.48 -14.81 4.37
N ASN A 303 -0.65 -16.14 4.34
CA ASN A 303 -0.95 -16.94 5.53
C ASN A 303 0.17 -16.87 6.58
N GLU A 304 1.43 -16.88 6.15
CA GLU A 304 2.57 -16.68 7.06
C GLU A 304 2.57 -15.28 7.70
N MET A 305 2.19 -14.24 6.94
CA MET A 305 2.06 -12.88 7.46
C MET A 305 0.93 -12.77 8.48
N LEU A 306 -0.21 -13.38 8.22
CA LEU A 306 -1.33 -13.45 9.16
C LEU A 306 -0.92 -14.14 10.46
N ALA A 307 -0.24 -15.29 10.37
CA ALA A 307 0.25 -16.01 11.53
C ALA A 307 1.29 -15.20 12.35
N HIS A 308 2.14 -14.42 11.67
CA HIS A 308 3.10 -13.53 12.32
C HIS A 308 2.40 -12.45 13.14
N VAL A 309 1.43 -11.73 12.54
CA VAL A 309 0.68 -10.66 13.22
C VAL A 309 -0.17 -11.22 14.36
N GLU A 310 -0.81 -12.36 14.16
CA GLU A 310 -1.53 -13.08 15.22
C GLU A 310 -0.61 -13.41 16.41
N GLY A 311 0.59 -13.90 16.12
CA GLY A 311 1.60 -14.20 17.14
C GLY A 311 2.03 -12.97 17.95
N LEU A 312 2.04 -11.77 17.36
CA LEU A 312 2.29 -10.52 18.09
C LEU A 312 1.15 -10.20 19.06
N CYS A 313 -0.12 -10.31 18.63
CA CYS A 313 -1.28 -10.09 19.50
C CYS A 313 -1.28 -11.08 20.68
N GLN A 314 -0.98 -12.36 20.43
CA GLN A 314 -0.90 -13.40 21.46
C GLN A 314 0.21 -13.13 22.48
N LYS A 315 1.43 -12.75 22.03
CA LYS A 315 2.55 -12.41 22.91
C LYS A 315 2.32 -11.18 23.76
N LEU A 316 1.54 -10.23 23.21
CA LEU A 316 1.09 -9.04 23.95
C LEU A 316 -0.10 -9.31 24.86
N GLU A 317 -0.60 -10.55 24.91
CA GLU A 317 -1.73 -11.01 25.75
C GLU A 317 -3.03 -10.22 25.47
N LEU A 318 -3.20 -9.74 24.20
CA LEU A 318 -4.37 -8.96 23.80
C LEU A 318 -5.47 -9.87 23.22
N PRO A 319 -6.74 -9.66 23.59
CA PRO A 319 -7.88 -10.28 22.89
C PRO A 319 -7.94 -9.70 21.47
N TYR A 320 -8.15 -10.54 20.46
CA TYR A 320 -8.15 -10.11 19.08
C TYR A 320 -9.21 -10.80 18.23
N HIS A 321 -9.63 -10.11 17.16
CA HIS A 321 -10.34 -10.66 16.01
C HIS A 321 -9.47 -10.56 14.76
N ILE A 322 -9.65 -11.51 13.84
CA ILE A 322 -9.15 -11.42 12.47
C ILE A 322 -10.36 -11.35 11.56
N LEU A 323 -10.49 -10.25 10.84
CA LEU A 323 -11.57 -9.99 9.90
C LEU A 323 -11.09 -10.19 8.47
N ARG A 324 -11.84 -10.92 7.65
CA ARG A 324 -11.67 -10.85 6.20
C ARG A 324 -12.59 -9.77 5.67
N LEU A 325 -12.01 -8.76 5.03
CA LEU A 325 -12.76 -7.63 4.54
C LEU A 325 -13.63 -7.99 3.34
N CYS A 326 -14.82 -7.40 3.28
CA CYS A 326 -15.70 -7.49 2.13
C CYS A 326 -15.29 -6.53 0.99
N GLY A 327 -15.86 -6.72 -0.19
CA GLY A 327 -15.52 -5.93 -1.36
C GLY A 327 -15.67 -4.42 -1.18
N GLY A 328 -16.67 -3.98 -0.42
CA GLY A 328 -16.95 -2.55 -0.22
C GLY A 328 -16.07 -1.86 0.83
N ASP A 329 -15.39 -2.63 1.69
CA ASP A 329 -14.49 -2.11 2.73
C ASP A 329 -13.00 -2.24 2.38
N MET A 330 -12.67 -3.02 1.37
CA MET A 330 -11.28 -3.23 0.95
C MET A 330 -10.63 -1.97 0.40
N SER A 331 -9.34 -1.80 0.67
CA SER A 331 -8.54 -0.73 0.07
C SER A 331 -8.55 -0.79 -1.47
N PHE A 332 -8.28 0.35 -2.08
CA PHE A 332 -8.24 0.51 -3.54
C PHE A 332 -7.32 -0.50 -4.23
N THR A 333 -6.18 -0.82 -3.63
CA THR A 333 -5.11 -1.62 -4.25
C THR A 333 -5.15 -3.11 -3.91
N SER A 334 -5.81 -3.53 -2.82
CA SER A 334 -5.81 -4.92 -2.35
C SER A 334 -6.66 -5.84 -3.22
N ALA A 335 -6.18 -7.07 -3.47
CA ALA A 335 -6.97 -8.18 -4.01
C ALA A 335 -7.68 -8.95 -2.88
N ILE A 336 -7.04 -9.08 -1.72
CA ILE A 336 -7.61 -9.61 -0.49
C ILE A 336 -6.96 -8.90 0.70
N CYS A 337 -7.74 -8.68 1.75
CA CYS A 337 -7.29 -7.98 2.95
C CYS A 337 -7.87 -8.62 4.19
N TYR A 338 -7.05 -8.70 5.24
CA TYR A 338 -7.44 -9.12 6.58
C TYR A 338 -7.05 -8.05 7.58
N ASP A 339 -7.99 -7.64 8.41
CA ASP A 339 -7.74 -6.71 9.50
C ASP A 339 -7.68 -7.44 10.84
N PHE A 340 -6.78 -6.98 11.70
CA PHE A 340 -6.69 -7.39 13.08
C PHE A 340 -7.25 -6.30 13.95
N GLU A 341 -8.18 -6.68 14.80
CA GLU A 341 -8.74 -5.81 15.85
C GLU A 341 -8.36 -6.34 17.21
N VAL A 342 -8.10 -5.45 18.16
CA VAL A 342 -7.91 -5.79 19.57
C VAL A 342 -8.99 -5.16 20.43
N TRP A 343 -9.36 -5.83 21.52
CA TRP A 343 -10.39 -5.34 22.42
C TRP A 343 -9.87 -4.19 23.30
N SER A 344 -10.58 -3.09 23.32
CA SER A 344 -10.39 -1.96 24.23
C SER A 344 -11.44 -2.06 25.34
N ALA A 345 -11.01 -2.50 26.52
CA ALA A 345 -11.95 -2.93 27.57
C ALA A 345 -12.73 -1.78 28.17
N ALA A 346 -12.15 -0.59 28.32
CA ALA A 346 -12.84 0.57 28.85
C ALA A 346 -13.74 1.26 27.82
N GLN A 347 -13.35 1.27 26.55
CA GLN A 347 -14.20 1.77 25.45
C GLN A 347 -15.29 0.75 25.06
N LYS A 348 -15.17 -0.52 25.46
CA LYS A 348 -16.06 -1.63 25.10
C LYS A 348 -16.25 -1.77 23.60
N ARG A 349 -15.13 -1.73 22.86
CA ARG A 349 -15.12 -1.87 21.40
C ARG A 349 -13.82 -2.50 20.89
N TRP A 350 -13.89 -3.02 19.68
CA TRP A 350 -12.73 -3.47 18.91
C TRP A 350 -12.01 -2.28 18.26
N LEU A 351 -10.69 -2.32 18.24
CA LEU A 351 -9.81 -1.32 17.62
C LEU A 351 -8.95 -2.03 16.58
N GLU A 352 -9.07 -1.62 15.34
CA GLU A 352 -8.19 -2.09 14.25
C GLU A 352 -6.73 -1.69 14.54
N VAL A 353 -5.82 -2.65 14.53
CA VAL A 353 -4.39 -2.46 14.85
C VAL A 353 -3.46 -2.92 13.73
N SER A 354 -3.97 -3.66 12.78
CA SER A 354 -3.21 -4.12 11.63
C SER A 354 -4.14 -4.42 10.46
N SER A 355 -3.63 -4.21 9.27
CA SER A 355 -4.22 -4.66 8.01
C SER A 355 -3.15 -5.42 7.24
N VAL A 356 -3.47 -6.63 6.77
CA VAL A 356 -2.56 -7.50 6.01
C VAL A 356 -3.17 -7.79 4.65
N SER A 357 -2.48 -7.40 3.59
CA SER A 357 -3.00 -7.44 2.22
C SER A 357 -2.10 -8.20 1.25
N ASN A 358 -2.73 -8.89 0.31
CA ASN A 358 -2.11 -9.31 -0.95
C ASN A 358 -2.66 -8.43 -2.08
N PHE A 359 -1.76 -7.81 -2.83
CA PHE A 359 -2.11 -6.93 -3.96
C PHE A 359 -2.03 -7.66 -5.28
N GLU A 360 -1.62 -8.92 -5.26
CA GLU A 360 -1.26 -9.68 -6.45
C GLU A 360 -0.29 -8.87 -7.33
N SER A 361 -0.49 -8.83 -8.64
CA SER A 361 0.37 -8.10 -9.57
C SER A 361 0.07 -6.59 -9.66
N TYR A 362 -0.93 -6.09 -8.95
CA TYR A 362 -1.43 -4.73 -9.13
C TYR A 362 -0.38 -3.64 -8.84
N GLN A 363 0.28 -3.73 -7.68
CA GLN A 363 1.37 -2.80 -7.33
C GLN A 363 2.62 -3.12 -8.16
N ALA A 364 2.95 -4.38 -8.35
CA ALA A 364 4.10 -4.79 -9.16
C ALA A 364 4.03 -4.24 -10.59
N ASN A 365 2.83 -4.19 -11.20
CA ASN A 365 2.62 -3.57 -12.50
C ASN A 365 2.81 -2.04 -12.49
N ARG A 366 2.47 -1.35 -11.38
CA ARG A 366 2.76 0.09 -11.21
C ARG A 366 4.25 0.37 -11.00
N LEU A 367 4.90 -0.51 -10.25
CA LEU A 367 6.32 -0.43 -9.91
C LEU A 367 7.24 -0.95 -11.00
N HIS A 368 6.71 -1.65 -12.00
CA HIS A 368 7.51 -2.48 -12.93
C HIS A 368 8.41 -3.48 -12.18
N CYS A 369 7.94 -4.00 -11.05
CA CYS A 369 8.61 -5.02 -10.27
C CYS A 369 8.35 -6.40 -10.86
N ARG A 370 9.39 -7.04 -11.39
CA ARG A 370 9.30 -8.27 -12.16
C ARG A 370 10.35 -9.27 -11.69
N TYR A 371 10.18 -10.51 -12.02
CA TYR A 371 11.22 -11.52 -11.85
C TYR A 371 11.47 -12.31 -13.14
N ARG A 372 12.64 -12.90 -13.23
CA ARG A 372 13.00 -13.79 -14.33
C ARG A 372 12.72 -15.22 -13.92
N ASN A 373 11.69 -15.82 -14.51
CA ASN A 373 11.34 -17.22 -14.29
C ASN A 373 12.51 -18.13 -14.75
N SER A 374 12.99 -18.98 -13.87
CA SER A 374 14.18 -19.80 -14.08
C SER A 374 13.98 -20.92 -15.12
N GLU A 375 12.74 -21.40 -15.28
CA GLU A 375 12.37 -22.47 -16.21
C GLU A 375 12.07 -21.91 -17.60
N THR A 376 11.12 -20.96 -17.67
CA THR A 376 10.62 -20.41 -18.93
C THR A 376 11.50 -19.31 -19.51
N LYS A 377 12.42 -18.75 -18.72
CA LYS A 377 13.25 -17.57 -19.01
C LYS A 377 12.46 -16.29 -19.30
N LYS A 378 11.15 -16.33 -19.13
CA LYS A 378 10.28 -15.16 -19.31
C LYS A 378 10.39 -14.21 -18.10
N ILE A 379 10.12 -12.94 -18.38
CA ILE A 379 10.00 -11.90 -17.35
C ILE A 379 8.51 -11.81 -16.99
N GLU A 380 8.21 -12.00 -15.72
CA GLU A 380 6.86 -12.03 -15.18
C GLU A 380 6.71 -11.01 -14.04
N LEU A 381 5.49 -10.53 -13.79
CA LEU A 381 5.22 -9.62 -12.67
C LEU A 381 5.29 -10.39 -11.34
N CYS A 382 5.90 -9.77 -10.35
CA CYS A 382 5.82 -10.26 -8.97
C CYS A 382 4.42 -10.02 -8.40
N HIS A 383 4.12 -10.68 -7.27
CA HIS A 383 3.06 -10.28 -6.34
C HIS A 383 3.69 -9.50 -5.18
N THR A 384 2.98 -8.48 -4.70
CA THR A 384 3.38 -7.70 -3.53
C THR A 384 2.39 -7.90 -2.39
N LEU A 385 2.90 -7.94 -1.17
CA LEU A 385 2.12 -8.08 0.05
C LEU A 385 2.64 -7.10 1.10
N ASN A 386 1.76 -6.58 1.93
CA ASN A 386 2.15 -5.84 3.11
C ASN A 386 1.32 -6.24 4.32
N GLY A 387 1.80 -5.85 5.49
CA GLY A 387 1.04 -5.94 6.73
C GLY A 387 1.63 -5.07 7.82
N SER A 388 0.77 -4.49 8.64
CA SER A 388 1.22 -3.77 9.83
C SER A 388 1.58 -4.77 10.93
N ALA A 389 2.82 -4.75 11.37
CA ALA A 389 3.30 -5.55 12.49
C ALA A 389 3.61 -4.68 13.73
N LEU A 390 2.82 -3.82 14.15
CA LEU A 390 1.51 -3.36 14.36
C LEU A 390 1.43 -1.81 14.22
N ALA A 391 0.20 -1.23 14.18
CA ALA A 391 -0.03 0.20 14.37
C ALA A 391 -0.03 0.52 15.87
N LEU A 392 1.06 1.13 16.36
CA LEU A 392 1.36 1.19 17.79
C LEU A 392 0.35 1.96 18.66
N PRO A 393 -0.25 3.10 18.25
CA PRO A 393 -1.12 3.88 19.15
C PRO A 393 -2.33 3.11 19.67
N ARG A 394 -3.00 2.36 18.82
CA ARG A 394 -4.18 1.58 19.22
C ARG A 394 -3.80 0.36 20.06
N ILE A 395 -2.62 -0.22 19.84
CA ILE A 395 -2.02 -1.25 20.70
C ILE A 395 -1.72 -0.66 22.08
N VAL A 396 -1.12 0.53 22.14
CA VAL A 396 -0.88 1.27 23.39
C VAL A 396 -2.19 1.54 24.09
N ALA A 397 -3.20 2.05 23.40
CA ALA A 397 -4.53 2.30 23.98
C ALA A 397 -5.13 1.04 24.61
N ALA A 398 -5.10 -0.08 23.87
CA ALA A 398 -5.62 -1.36 24.36
C ALA A 398 -4.83 -1.88 25.57
N ILE A 399 -3.48 -1.82 25.55
CA ILE A 399 -2.66 -2.25 26.70
C ILE A 399 -2.94 -1.37 27.92
N LEU A 400 -3.00 -0.05 27.77
CA LEU A 400 -3.30 0.87 28.87
C LEU A 400 -4.64 0.53 29.52
N GLU A 401 -5.68 0.31 28.73
CA GLU A 401 -7.01 0.02 29.21
C GLU A 401 -7.12 -1.40 29.78
N ASN A 402 -6.63 -2.42 29.07
CA ASN A 402 -6.81 -3.81 29.47
C ASN A 402 -5.96 -4.20 30.69
N ASN A 403 -4.83 -3.53 30.92
CA ASN A 403 -3.85 -3.88 31.96
C ASN A 403 -3.86 -2.89 33.13
N GLN A 404 -4.86 -2.01 33.23
CA GLN A 404 -4.95 -1.03 34.32
C GLN A 404 -5.20 -1.70 35.67
N THR A 405 -4.57 -1.16 36.69
CA THR A 405 -4.77 -1.50 38.11
C THR A 405 -4.83 -0.24 38.94
N PRO A 406 -5.25 -0.30 40.23
CA PRO A 406 -5.21 0.86 41.11
C PRO A 406 -3.83 1.51 41.26
N GLU A 407 -2.75 0.70 41.19
CA GLU A 407 -1.36 1.10 41.39
C GLU A 407 -0.67 1.59 40.12
N GLY A 408 -1.21 1.28 38.93
CA GLY A 408 -0.60 1.62 37.65
C GLY A 408 -1.07 0.68 36.54
N ILE A 409 -0.30 0.62 35.46
CA ILE A 409 -0.59 -0.20 34.29
C ILE A 409 0.48 -1.28 34.16
N ARG A 410 0.08 -2.54 34.18
CA ARG A 410 1.01 -3.67 34.02
C ARG A 410 1.54 -3.73 32.61
N VAL A 411 2.85 -3.84 32.49
CA VAL A 411 3.51 -4.05 31.20
C VAL A 411 3.37 -5.52 30.80
N PRO A 412 2.97 -5.84 29.56
CA PRO A 412 2.99 -7.21 29.05
C PRO A 412 4.36 -7.86 29.28
N LYS A 413 4.39 -9.11 29.75
CA LYS A 413 5.61 -9.79 30.16
C LYS A 413 6.71 -9.76 29.10
N VAL A 414 6.33 -9.90 27.82
CA VAL A 414 7.25 -9.90 26.69
C VAL A 414 7.94 -8.55 26.50
N LEU A 415 7.34 -7.46 26.94
CA LEU A 415 7.89 -6.10 26.82
C LEU A 415 8.77 -5.68 28.01
N VAL A 416 8.69 -6.36 29.16
CA VAL A 416 9.47 -6.01 30.37
C VAL A 416 10.97 -5.93 30.08
N PRO A 417 11.61 -6.86 29.34
CA PRO A 417 13.02 -6.78 29.03
C PRO A 417 13.39 -5.57 28.16
N TYR A 418 12.47 -5.12 27.30
CA TYR A 418 12.66 -3.93 26.45
C TYR A 418 12.43 -2.62 27.19
N CYS A 419 11.43 -2.59 28.08
CA CYS A 419 11.09 -1.43 28.90
C CYS A 419 12.09 -1.20 30.02
N GLY A 420 12.53 -2.26 30.69
CA GLY A 420 13.31 -2.22 31.93
C GLY A 420 12.47 -1.92 33.18
N PHE A 421 11.13 -2.03 33.07
CA PHE A 421 10.16 -1.93 34.16
C PHE A 421 8.94 -2.81 33.82
N ASP A 422 8.19 -3.21 34.83
CA ASP A 422 7.00 -4.06 34.73
C ASP A 422 5.69 -3.31 35.01
N MET A 423 5.80 -2.04 35.45
CA MET A 423 4.68 -1.17 35.79
C MET A 423 4.88 0.25 35.24
N ILE A 424 3.85 0.80 34.64
CA ILE A 424 3.73 2.22 34.32
C ILE A 424 2.89 2.88 35.41
N ASP A 425 3.49 3.75 36.19
CA ASP A 425 2.95 4.43 37.37
C ASP A 425 3.35 5.91 37.39
N ASP A 426 3.08 6.63 38.50
CA ASP A 426 3.44 8.03 38.70
C ASP A 426 4.96 8.29 38.83
N LYS A 427 5.77 7.24 38.97
CA LYS A 427 7.23 7.33 39.00
C LYS A 427 7.78 7.34 37.57
N ASN A 428 7.65 8.48 36.92
CA ASN A 428 8.00 8.67 35.49
C ASN A 428 9.51 8.65 35.17
N PHE A 429 10.37 8.21 36.07
CA PHE A 429 11.83 8.18 35.85
C PHE A 429 12.43 6.81 36.14
#